data_26240088d68520aec51c020069694380
#
_entry.id   26240088d68520aec51c020069694380
#
_cell.length_a   1.000
_cell.length_b   1.000
_cell.length_c   1.000
_cell.angle_alpha   90.00
_cell.angle_beta   90.00
_cell.angle_gamma   90.00
#
_symmetry.space_group_name_H-M   'P 1'
#
loop_
_entity.id
_entity.type
_entity.pdbx_description
1 polymer ?
#
loop_
_entity_poly.entity_id
_entity_poly.type
_entity_poly.pdbx_seq_one_letter_code
_entity_poly.pdbx_strand_id
1 'polypeptide(L)'
;MTSPRSDTRPTPLLVLDVVGLTPRLLEHMPHLRALGRAGSQAALSTVLPAVTCTAQTTFLTGTLPSEHGIVANGWYFRELGDVLLWRQHNGLVSGDRLWDAARRSHPGYTVANICWWYAMGADTDITVTPRPVYYADGRKEPDCYTRPPALHDELTEKLGTFPLFHFWGPGADLVSSQWIIDATRHILRTRRPDLALAYVPHLDYDLQRYGPDGPRAFRAAAELDAALAPLLDDARAEGRTVVALSEYGITRVSRPVDINRALRRAGLLEVHTQDGMEYLDPMTSRAFAVADHQLAHVYVRRPEDLDAVRETLAELPGIERLLDDEGKKENGLDHPRSGELVALAEPDAWFTYYYWLDDARAPDFAQLVEIHRKPGYDPVELFMDPLDPYVRIKAATAIARKKLGMRYRLAVVPLDPSPIRGSHGRLPTSDDESPLILCSTPRAVSGRVAATDVKSLLLHLAGLH
;
A
#
# COMPACT_ATOMS: atom_id res chain seq x y z
N MET A 1 -14.52 42.52 -8.26
CA MET A 1 -14.87 41.96 -9.57
C MET A 1 -14.88 40.45 -9.41
N THR A 2 -16.06 39.85 -9.24
CA THR A 2 -16.23 38.40 -9.17
C THR A 2 -16.15 37.86 -10.61
N SER A 3 -15.13 37.07 -10.92
CA SER A 3 -15.07 36.33 -12.20
C SER A 3 -16.36 35.53 -12.38
N PRO A 4 -16.91 35.45 -13.59
CA PRO A 4 -18.08 34.64 -13.85
C PRO A 4 -17.69 33.17 -13.59
N ARG A 5 -18.42 32.51 -12.68
CA ARG A 5 -18.35 31.05 -12.49
C ARG A 5 -18.73 30.41 -13.84
N SER A 6 -17.84 29.57 -14.39
CA SER A 6 -18.18 28.78 -15.54
C SER A 6 -19.28 27.80 -15.12
N ASP A 7 -20.44 27.91 -15.71
CA ASP A 7 -21.62 27.04 -15.49
C ASP A 7 -21.43 25.63 -16.09
N THR A 8 -20.20 25.30 -16.53
CA THR A 8 -19.90 24.01 -17.14
C THR A 8 -19.70 22.94 -16.06
N ARG A 9 -20.48 21.87 -16.17
CA ARG A 9 -20.33 20.69 -15.30
C ARG A 9 -18.89 20.15 -15.41
N PRO A 10 -18.25 19.81 -14.28
CA PRO A 10 -16.93 19.17 -14.29
C PRO A 10 -16.91 17.89 -15.14
N THR A 11 -15.81 17.65 -15.83
CA THR A 11 -15.60 16.39 -16.56
C THR A 11 -15.46 15.25 -15.54
N PRO A 12 -16.29 14.20 -15.62
CA PRO A 12 -16.20 13.09 -14.66
C PRO A 12 -14.93 12.29 -14.89
N LEU A 13 -14.26 11.93 -13.77
CA LEU A 13 -12.99 11.19 -13.77
C LEU A 13 -13.17 9.79 -13.18
N LEU A 14 -12.41 8.84 -13.73
CA LEU A 14 -12.09 7.55 -13.10
C LEU A 14 -10.57 7.46 -12.96
N VAL A 15 -10.09 7.35 -11.73
CA VAL A 15 -8.67 7.16 -11.42
C VAL A 15 -8.45 5.74 -10.91
N LEU A 16 -7.68 4.97 -11.65
CA LEU A 16 -7.32 3.59 -11.33
C LEU A 16 -5.89 3.57 -10.80
N ASP A 17 -5.71 3.19 -9.57
CA ASP A 17 -4.40 2.88 -9.02
C ASP A 17 -4.11 1.40 -9.28
N VAL A 18 -3.31 1.15 -10.31
CA VAL A 18 -2.90 -0.18 -10.76
C VAL A 18 -1.51 -0.46 -10.21
N VAL A 19 -1.48 -1.00 -9.00
CA VAL A 19 -0.25 -1.22 -8.22
C VAL A 19 0.78 -2.01 -9.01
N GLY A 20 2.01 -1.53 -9.04
CA GLY A 20 3.11 -2.22 -9.70
C GLY A 20 3.12 -2.13 -11.23
N LEU A 21 2.25 -1.32 -11.85
CA LEU A 21 2.22 -1.11 -13.30
C LEU A 21 3.49 -0.39 -13.77
N THR A 22 4.25 -1.05 -14.64
CA THR A 22 5.48 -0.54 -15.27
C THR A 22 5.41 -0.68 -16.79
N PRO A 23 6.32 -0.06 -17.56
CA PRO A 23 6.39 -0.23 -19.02
C PRO A 23 6.46 -1.70 -19.44
N ARG A 24 7.25 -2.52 -18.75
CA ARG A 24 7.40 -3.95 -19.01
C ARG A 24 6.09 -4.72 -18.89
N LEU A 25 5.31 -4.46 -17.82
CA LEU A 25 4.03 -5.14 -17.61
C LEU A 25 2.94 -4.65 -18.55
N LEU A 26 2.98 -3.36 -18.94
CA LEU A 26 2.04 -2.78 -19.89
C LEU A 26 2.06 -3.48 -21.25
N GLU A 27 3.17 -4.11 -21.64
CA GLU A 27 3.25 -4.91 -22.87
C GLU A 27 2.27 -6.11 -22.85
N HIS A 28 1.94 -6.61 -21.67
CA HIS A 28 1.01 -7.72 -21.45
C HIS A 28 -0.41 -7.26 -21.12
N MET A 29 -0.70 -5.95 -21.20
CA MET A 29 -1.98 -5.33 -20.83
C MET A 29 -2.58 -4.57 -22.03
N PRO A 30 -3.17 -5.28 -23.02
CA PRO A 30 -3.62 -4.69 -24.28
C PRO A 30 -4.67 -3.57 -24.12
N HIS A 31 -5.59 -3.65 -23.13
CA HIS A 31 -6.61 -2.64 -22.92
C HIS A 31 -6.04 -1.35 -22.33
N LEU A 32 -5.17 -1.44 -21.29
CA LEU A 32 -4.48 -0.28 -20.73
C LEU A 32 -3.49 0.32 -21.74
N ARG A 33 -2.79 -0.53 -22.51
CA ARG A 33 -1.91 -0.05 -23.57
C ARG A 33 -2.68 0.71 -24.66
N ALA A 34 -3.87 0.22 -25.04
CA ALA A 34 -4.73 0.91 -25.99
C ALA A 34 -5.22 2.26 -25.44
N LEU A 35 -5.56 2.34 -24.15
CA LEU A 35 -5.92 3.59 -23.47
C LEU A 35 -4.79 4.62 -23.56
N GLY A 36 -3.56 4.25 -23.22
CA GLY A 36 -2.40 5.15 -23.30
C GLY A 36 -2.07 5.57 -24.74
N ARG A 37 -2.18 4.66 -25.71
CA ARG A 37 -1.92 4.96 -27.15
C ARG A 37 -2.97 5.88 -27.77
N ALA A 38 -4.23 5.71 -27.42
CA ALA A 38 -5.33 6.57 -27.91
C ALA A 38 -5.31 7.93 -27.22
N GLY A 39 -4.88 7.99 -25.98
CA GLY A 39 -4.77 9.19 -25.16
C GLY A 39 -3.33 9.67 -25.01
N SER A 40 -2.76 9.50 -23.82
CA SER A 40 -1.38 9.86 -23.51
C SER A 40 -0.82 8.97 -22.40
N GLN A 41 0.51 8.88 -22.33
CA GLN A 41 1.23 8.16 -21.28
C GLN A 41 2.53 8.87 -20.93
N ALA A 42 2.96 8.70 -19.67
CA ALA A 42 4.23 9.23 -19.17
C ALA A 42 4.80 8.31 -18.08
N ALA A 43 6.10 8.40 -17.83
CA ALA A 43 6.68 7.86 -16.61
C ALA A 43 6.20 8.70 -15.41
N LEU A 44 5.98 8.04 -14.27
CA LEU A 44 5.63 8.71 -13.02
C LEU A 44 6.87 8.73 -12.10
N SER A 45 7.30 9.93 -11.67
CA SER A 45 8.30 10.06 -10.61
C SER A 45 7.60 9.89 -9.26
N THR A 46 7.77 8.73 -8.66
CA THR A 46 7.23 8.45 -7.34
C THR A 46 8.01 9.15 -6.23
N VAL A 47 7.56 9.03 -5.00
CA VAL A 47 8.18 9.61 -3.80
C VAL A 47 8.90 8.55 -2.99
N LEU A 48 9.77 8.98 -2.08
CA LEU A 48 10.40 8.13 -1.09
C LEU A 48 9.61 8.25 0.24
N PRO A 49 9.24 7.09 0.87
CA PRO A 49 9.30 5.74 0.34
C PRO A 49 8.27 5.49 -0.77
N ALA A 50 8.65 4.69 -1.76
CA ALA A 50 7.75 4.26 -2.82
C ALA A 50 6.87 3.10 -2.31
N VAL A 51 5.92 3.46 -1.45
CA VAL A 51 4.97 2.54 -0.80
C VAL A 51 3.55 3.12 -0.86
N THR A 52 2.55 2.25 -0.77
CA THR A 52 1.14 2.54 -1.02
C THR A 52 0.62 3.77 -0.30
N CYS A 53 0.69 3.79 1.04
CA CYS A 53 0.10 4.88 1.82
C CYS A 53 0.73 6.23 1.52
N THR A 54 2.05 6.26 1.35
CA THR A 54 2.80 7.49 1.03
C THR A 54 2.49 7.99 -0.37
N ALA A 55 2.57 7.11 -1.38
CA ALA A 55 2.34 7.49 -2.77
C ALA A 55 0.90 7.97 -3.01
N GLN A 56 -0.10 7.20 -2.56
CA GLN A 56 -1.52 7.60 -2.68
C GLN A 56 -1.81 8.93 -2.00
N THR A 57 -1.24 9.16 -0.81
CA THR A 57 -1.41 10.43 -0.11
C THR A 57 -0.78 11.57 -0.88
N THR A 58 0.42 11.38 -1.45
CA THR A 58 1.07 12.37 -2.32
C THR A 58 0.22 12.70 -3.54
N PHE A 59 -0.36 11.70 -4.21
CA PHE A 59 -1.26 11.91 -5.36
C PHE A 59 -2.48 12.75 -5.00
N LEU A 60 -3.04 12.55 -3.81
CA LEU A 60 -4.26 13.23 -3.36
C LEU A 60 -4.00 14.61 -2.75
N THR A 61 -2.84 14.84 -2.14
CA THR A 61 -2.51 16.11 -1.49
C THR A 61 -1.69 17.04 -2.40
N GLY A 62 -0.90 16.48 -3.33
CA GLY A 62 0.07 17.21 -4.13
C GLY A 62 1.28 17.68 -3.32
N THR A 63 1.56 17.07 -2.16
CA THR A 63 2.65 17.43 -1.26
C THR A 63 3.52 16.22 -0.91
N LEU A 64 4.66 16.45 -0.30
CA LEU A 64 5.61 15.41 0.11
C LEU A 64 5.27 14.85 1.52
N PRO A 65 5.84 13.72 1.93
CA PRO A 65 5.68 13.15 3.26
C PRO A 65 5.99 14.11 4.41
N SER A 66 6.96 15.01 4.22
CA SER A 66 7.30 16.08 5.17
C SER A 66 6.13 17.03 5.48
N GLU A 67 5.16 17.14 4.57
CA GLU A 67 4.00 18.00 4.71
C GLU A 67 2.75 17.21 5.07
N HIS A 68 2.43 16.13 4.32
CA HIS A 68 1.21 15.37 4.60
C HIS A 68 1.35 14.37 5.75
N GLY A 69 2.56 14.08 6.23
CA GLY A 69 2.84 13.29 7.42
C GLY A 69 2.72 11.77 7.26
N ILE A 70 2.51 11.25 6.07
CA ILE A 70 2.45 9.82 5.79
C ILE A 70 3.82 9.36 5.30
N VAL A 71 4.65 8.95 6.25
CA VAL A 71 6.07 8.67 6.02
C VAL A 71 6.34 7.22 5.59
N ALA A 72 5.33 6.33 5.70
CA ALA A 72 5.38 4.91 5.30
C ALA A 72 3.97 4.31 5.35
N ASN A 73 3.81 2.98 5.13
CA ASN A 73 2.55 2.26 5.41
C ASN A 73 2.23 2.16 6.91
N GLY A 74 3.21 2.45 7.74
CA GLY A 74 3.10 2.55 9.18
C GLY A 74 4.36 3.13 9.80
N TRP A 75 4.27 3.53 11.05
CA TRP A 75 5.37 4.15 11.78
C TRP A 75 5.22 3.95 13.29
N TYR A 76 6.21 4.37 14.06
CA TYR A 76 6.13 4.41 15.51
C TYR A 76 5.33 5.65 15.95
N PHE A 77 4.17 5.42 16.53
CA PHE A 77 3.33 6.46 17.13
C PHE A 77 3.91 6.79 18.52
N ARG A 78 4.74 7.82 18.55
CA ARG A 78 5.50 8.21 19.76
C ARG A 78 4.60 8.49 20.95
N GLU A 79 3.41 9.07 20.70
CA GLU A 79 2.42 9.41 21.73
C GLU A 79 1.74 8.17 22.31
N LEU A 80 1.70 7.07 21.57
CA LEU A 80 1.10 5.81 22.00
C LEU A 80 2.16 4.80 22.49
N GLY A 81 3.43 5.02 22.15
CA GLY A 81 4.51 4.07 22.43
C GLY A 81 4.40 2.77 21.63
N ASP A 82 3.74 2.80 20.46
CA ASP A 82 3.42 1.60 19.69
C ASP A 82 3.71 1.78 18.18
N VAL A 83 4.05 0.69 17.51
CA VAL A 83 4.22 0.64 16.05
C VAL A 83 2.91 0.21 15.41
N LEU A 84 2.32 1.08 14.60
CA LEU A 84 1.04 0.81 13.97
C LEU A 84 1.12 0.96 12.46
N LEU A 85 0.77 -0.11 11.72
CA LEU A 85 0.69 -0.14 10.28
C LEU A 85 -0.77 -0.15 9.80
N TRP A 86 -0.99 0.29 8.56
CA TRP A 86 -2.24 0.16 7.82
C TRP A 86 -3.45 0.81 8.50
N ARG A 87 -3.24 1.99 9.13
CA ARG A 87 -4.33 2.75 9.74
C ARG A 87 -5.13 3.50 8.66
N GLN A 88 -6.46 3.46 8.80
CA GLN A 88 -7.40 3.95 7.77
C GLN A 88 -7.94 5.35 8.04
N HIS A 89 -7.66 5.94 9.21
CA HIS A 89 -8.28 7.20 9.60
C HIS A 89 -7.69 8.39 8.84
N ASN A 90 -8.54 9.12 8.09
CA ASN A 90 -8.12 10.27 7.27
C ASN A 90 -7.51 11.42 8.07
N GLY A 91 -7.84 11.56 9.35
CA GLY A 91 -7.22 12.55 10.24
C GLY A 91 -5.71 12.38 10.45
N LEU A 92 -5.11 11.27 10.00
CA LEU A 92 -3.65 11.10 10.01
C LEU A 92 -2.97 11.88 8.88
N VAL A 93 -3.71 12.23 7.83
CA VAL A 93 -3.21 12.96 6.66
C VAL A 93 -3.34 14.46 6.91
N SER A 94 -2.26 15.20 6.78
CA SER A 94 -2.26 16.67 6.82
C SER A 94 -2.48 17.28 5.43
N GLY A 95 -2.90 18.54 5.40
CA GLY A 95 -3.08 19.31 4.16
C GLY A 95 -4.40 19.03 3.42
N ASP A 96 -4.62 19.75 2.35
CA ASP A 96 -5.79 19.68 1.49
C ASP A 96 -5.73 18.47 0.56
N ARG A 97 -6.82 17.71 0.47
CA ARG A 97 -6.97 16.63 -0.52
C ARG A 97 -7.51 17.20 -1.84
N LEU A 98 -7.46 16.41 -2.87
CA LEU A 98 -8.00 16.73 -4.18
C LEU A 98 -9.45 17.21 -4.11
N TRP A 99 -10.31 16.51 -3.35
CA TRP A 99 -11.72 16.87 -3.21
C TRP A 99 -11.96 18.17 -2.45
N ASP A 100 -11.09 18.54 -1.50
CA ASP A 100 -11.18 19.82 -0.81
C ASP A 100 -10.95 20.98 -1.81
N ALA A 101 -9.94 20.84 -2.66
CA ALA A 101 -9.66 21.80 -3.73
C ALA A 101 -10.80 21.83 -4.78
N ALA A 102 -11.26 20.66 -5.21
CA ALA A 102 -12.34 20.54 -6.18
C ALA A 102 -13.64 21.23 -5.71
N ARG A 103 -14.01 21.03 -4.44
CA ARG A 103 -15.22 21.64 -3.86
C ARG A 103 -15.11 23.14 -3.60
N ARG A 104 -13.91 23.68 -3.47
CA ARG A 104 -13.74 25.14 -3.47
C ARG A 104 -14.12 25.76 -4.81
N SER A 105 -13.78 25.08 -5.90
CA SER A 105 -14.15 25.55 -7.27
C SER A 105 -15.57 25.15 -7.64
N HIS A 106 -16.02 23.97 -7.22
CA HIS A 106 -17.35 23.42 -7.53
C HIS A 106 -17.96 22.76 -6.27
N PRO A 107 -18.76 23.49 -5.45
CA PRO A 107 -19.26 23.01 -4.14
C PRO A 107 -20.06 21.70 -4.18
N GLY A 108 -20.66 21.36 -5.32
CA GLY A 108 -21.40 20.11 -5.53
C GLY A 108 -20.57 18.94 -6.05
N TYR A 109 -19.24 19.06 -6.09
CA TYR A 109 -18.35 18.01 -6.60
C TYR A 109 -18.42 16.75 -5.74
N THR A 110 -18.82 15.64 -6.37
CA THR A 110 -19.04 14.35 -5.70
C THR A 110 -17.90 13.38 -5.91
N VAL A 111 -17.51 12.67 -4.84
CA VAL A 111 -16.33 11.82 -4.80
C VAL A 111 -16.65 10.43 -4.26
N ALA A 112 -16.23 9.40 -5.00
CA ALA A 112 -16.22 8.02 -4.55
C ALA A 112 -14.79 7.54 -4.33
N ASN A 113 -14.50 7.04 -3.13
CA ASN A 113 -13.25 6.37 -2.77
C ASN A 113 -13.51 4.87 -2.63
N ILE A 114 -12.95 4.07 -3.52
CA ILE A 114 -13.06 2.62 -3.52
C ILE A 114 -11.67 2.04 -3.24
N CYS A 115 -11.43 1.70 -1.97
CA CYS A 115 -10.24 1.06 -1.44
C CYS A 115 -8.93 1.87 -1.45
N TRP A 116 -8.92 3.16 -1.80
CA TRP A 116 -7.75 3.99 -1.52
C TRP A 116 -7.59 4.20 -0.02
N TRP A 117 -6.33 4.26 0.43
CA TRP A 117 -6.01 4.33 1.85
C TRP A 117 -6.46 5.66 2.49
N TYR A 118 -6.55 5.66 3.82
CA TYR A 118 -7.09 6.76 4.63
C TYR A 118 -8.53 7.13 4.25
N ALA A 119 -9.32 6.14 3.86
CA ALA A 119 -10.70 6.31 3.44
C ALA A 119 -11.65 6.64 4.61
N MET A 120 -11.38 6.12 5.82
CA MET A 120 -12.28 6.28 6.96
C MET A 120 -12.23 7.71 7.53
N GLY A 121 -13.40 8.34 7.60
CA GLY A 121 -13.52 9.72 8.04
C GLY A 121 -13.07 10.76 7.00
N ALA A 122 -12.76 10.33 5.77
CA ALA A 122 -12.54 11.23 4.65
C ALA A 122 -13.85 11.94 4.26
N ASP A 123 -13.74 13.17 3.81
CA ASP A 123 -14.89 13.94 3.30
C ASP A 123 -15.19 13.56 1.85
N THR A 124 -15.54 12.29 1.63
CA THR A 124 -16.00 11.72 0.36
C THR A 124 -17.48 11.36 0.46
N ASP A 125 -18.22 11.44 -0.63
CA ASP A 125 -19.66 11.13 -0.65
C ASP A 125 -19.88 9.62 -0.56
N ILE A 126 -19.00 8.86 -1.19
CA ILE A 126 -19.01 7.40 -1.23
C ILE A 126 -17.65 6.88 -0.78
N THR A 127 -17.68 5.95 0.15
CA THR A 127 -16.48 5.25 0.63
C THR A 127 -16.75 3.75 0.64
N VAL A 128 -15.82 2.97 0.10
CA VAL A 128 -15.75 1.51 0.26
C VAL A 128 -14.32 1.17 0.65
N THR A 129 -14.11 0.48 1.77
CA THR A 129 -12.76 0.07 2.19
C THR A 129 -12.80 -1.27 2.94
N PRO A 130 -11.80 -2.15 2.75
CA PRO A 130 -11.72 -3.38 3.52
C PRO A 130 -11.74 -3.10 5.02
N ARG A 131 -12.63 -3.74 5.73
CA ARG A 131 -12.71 -3.66 7.18
C ARG A 131 -13.34 -4.91 7.77
N PRO A 132 -12.53 -5.86 8.24
CA PRO A 132 -13.06 -7.06 8.87
C PRO A 132 -13.80 -6.74 10.16
N VAL A 133 -14.78 -7.59 10.49
CA VAL A 133 -15.46 -7.56 11.79
C VAL A 133 -14.60 -8.35 12.79
N TYR A 134 -14.23 -7.71 13.88
CA TYR A 134 -13.52 -8.33 15.01
C TYR A 134 -14.50 -8.59 16.12
N TYR A 135 -14.73 -9.87 16.43
CA TYR A 135 -15.62 -10.27 17.51
C TYR A 135 -14.89 -10.31 18.86
N ALA A 136 -15.64 -10.18 19.94
CA ALA A 136 -15.10 -10.22 21.30
C ALA A 136 -14.41 -11.56 21.65
N ASP A 137 -14.78 -12.64 20.99
CA ASP A 137 -14.16 -13.97 21.14
C ASP A 137 -12.87 -14.15 20.33
N GLY A 138 -12.44 -13.10 19.59
CA GLY A 138 -11.23 -13.06 18.77
C GLY A 138 -11.41 -13.58 17.33
N ARG A 139 -12.64 -13.95 16.92
CA ARG A 139 -12.91 -14.26 15.51
C ARG A 139 -12.78 -13.02 14.65
N LYS A 140 -12.28 -13.22 13.43
CA LYS A 140 -12.17 -12.18 12.38
C LYS A 140 -12.98 -12.66 11.17
N GLU A 141 -14.03 -11.91 10.82
CA GLU A 141 -14.83 -12.20 9.64
C GLU A 141 -14.54 -11.18 8.53
N PRO A 142 -14.47 -11.64 7.26
CA PRO A 142 -14.31 -10.73 6.11
C PRO A 142 -15.47 -9.76 6.03
N ASP A 143 -15.15 -8.49 5.78
CA ASP A 143 -16.16 -7.47 5.51
C ASP A 143 -15.53 -6.21 4.93
N CYS A 144 -16.36 -5.24 4.55
CA CYS A 144 -15.98 -3.89 4.16
C CYS A 144 -16.79 -2.83 4.92
N TYR A 145 -16.17 -1.67 5.10
CA TYR A 145 -16.87 -0.46 5.55
C TYR A 145 -17.36 0.31 4.34
N THR A 146 -18.58 0.85 4.43
CA THR A 146 -19.13 1.73 3.40
C THR A 146 -19.72 3.01 3.98
N ARG A 147 -19.70 4.05 3.16
CA ARG A 147 -20.46 5.27 3.32
C ARG A 147 -21.12 5.59 1.97
N PRO A 148 -22.45 5.78 1.90
CA PRO A 148 -23.43 5.61 2.99
C PRO A 148 -23.53 4.14 3.46
N PRO A 149 -24.02 3.88 4.68
CA PRO A 149 -24.11 2.50 5.22
C PRO A 149 -24.95 1.54 4.36
N ALA A 150 -26.04 2.01 3.76
CA ALA A 150 -26.88 1.19 2.90
C ALA A 150 -26.17 0.61 1.67
N LEU A 151 -25.03 1.21 1.25
CA LEU A 151 -24.24 0.69 0.14
C LEU A 151 -23.59 -0.68 0.50
N HIS A 152 -23.37 -0.97 1.80
CA HIS A 152 -22.84 -2.25 2.25
C HIS A 152 -23.74 -3.41 1.84
N ASP A 153 -25.03 -3.32 2.18
CA ASP A 153 -26.00 -4.39 1.87
C ASP A 153 -26.18 -4.53 0.36
N GLU A 154 -26.22 -3.40 -0.36
CA GLU A 154 -26.35 -3.35 -1.82
C GLU A 154 -25.17 -4.06 -2.52
N LEU A 155 -23.93 -3.81 -2.08
CA LEU A 155 -22.73 -4.47 -2.63
C LEU A 155 -22.70 -5.94 -2.24
N THR A 156 -23.04 -6.27 -0.98
CA THR A 156 -23.04 -7.64 -0.48
C THR A 156 -24.06 -8.49 -1.21
N GLU A 157 -25.26 -7.97 -1.49
CA GLU A 157 -26.29 -8.66 -2.26
C GLU A 157 -25.83 -8.95 -3.70
N LYS A 158 -25.16 -8.00 -4.34
CA LYS A 158 -24.74 -8.13 -5.74
C LYS A 158 -23.45 -8.90 -5.97
N LEU A 159 -22.47 -8.70 -5.10
CA LEU A 159 -21.09 -9.15 -5.31
C LEU A 159 -20.63 -10.17 -4.26
N GLY A 160 -21.44 -10.41 -3.23
CA GLY A 160 -21.03 -11.15 -2.04
C GLY A 160 -20.18 -10.29 -1.09
N THR A 161 -19.88 -10.85 0.06
CA THR A 161 -19.00 -10.23 1.07
C THR A 161 -17.63 -9.95 0.48
N PHE A 162 -17.02 -8.83 0.87
CA PHE A 162 -15.66 -8.49 0.44
C PHE A 162 -14.68 -9.65 0.70
N PRO A 163 -13.94 -10.13 -0.31
CA PRO A 163 -13.13 -11.34 -0.20
C PRO A 163 -11.76 -11.07 0.44
N LEU A 164 -11.76 -10.71 1.73
CA LEU A 164 -10.59 -10.26 2.49
C LEU A 164 -9.40 -11.23 2.42
N PHE A 165 -9.65 -12.54 2.42
CA PHE A 165 -8.58 -13.55 2.35
C PHE A 165 -7.95 -13.69 0.95
N HIS A 166 -8.56 -13.08 -0.07
CA HIS A 166 -8.02 -12.88 -1.40
C HIS A 166 -7.41 -11.48 -1.58
N PHE A 167 -7.58 -10.60 -0.60
CA PHE A 167 -6.99 -9.26 -0.61
C PHE A 167 -5.59 -9.24 -0.02
N TRP A 168 -5.33 -10.05 1.02
CA TRP A 168 -4.01 -10.21 1.61
C TRP A 168 -3.85 -11.58 2.27
N GLY A 169 -2.65 -12.17 2.13
CA GLY A 169 -2.29 -13.46 2.70
C GLY A 169 -1.99 -14.52 1.63
N PRO A 170 -1.82 -15.79 2.01
CA PRO A 170 -1.45 -16.86 1.08
C PRO A 170 -2.47 -17.10 -0.05
N GLY A 171 -3.71 -16.70 0.18
CA GLY A 171 -4.80 -16.79 -0.81
C GLY A 171 -4.99 -15.53 -1.66
N ALA A 172 -4.12 -14.52 -1.55
CA ALA A 172 -4.24 -13.29 -2.31
C ALA A 172 -4.11 -13.55 -3.82
N ASP A 173 -5.10 -13.09 -4.58
CA ASP A 173 -5.24 -13.32 -6.02
C ASP A 173 -6.14 -12.25 -6.68
N LEU A 174 -6.57 -12.47 -7.93
CA LEU A 174 -7.43 -11.56 -8.70
C LEU A 174 -8.81 -11.36 -8.09
N VAL A 175 -9.35 -12.28 -7.30
CA VAL A 175 -10.73 -12.25 -6.78
C VAL A 175 -11.05 -10.96 -6.04
N SER A 176 -10.12 -10.47 -5.21
CA SER A 176 -10.32 -9.22 -4.48
C SER A 176 -10.32 -8.00 -5.40
N SER A 177 -9.42 -7.94 -6.38
CA SER A 177 -9.38 -6.87 -7.38
C SER A 177 -10.60 -6.91 -8.29
N GLN A 178 -11.08 -8.10 -8.66
CA GLN A 178 -12.33 -8.24 -9.42
C GLN A 178 -13.53 -7.68 -8.64
N TRP A 179 -13.62 -7.98 -7.34
CA TRP A 179 -14.68 -7.42 -6.49
C TRP A 179 -14.61 -5.89 -6.45
N ILE A 180 -13.42 -5.30 -6.33
CA ILE A 180 -13.20 -3.84 -6.32
C ILE A 180 -13.61 -3.23 -7.66
N ILE A 181 -13.24 -3.86 -8.78
CA ILE A 181 -13.61 -3.44 -10.13
C ILE A 181 -15.13 -3.46 -10.30
N ASP A 182 -15.79 -4.53 -9.88
CA ASP A 182 -17.26 -4.67 -10.02
C ASP A 182 -18.01 -3.73 -9.07
N ALA A 183 -17.51 -3.47 -7.85
CA ALA A 183 -18.04 -2.44 -6.96
C ALA A 183 -17.90 -1.05 -7.57
N THR A 184 -16.77 -0.75 -8.20
CA THR A 184 -16.54 0.52 -8.91
C THR A 184 -17.54 0.67 -10.05
N ARG A 185 -17.70 -0.34 -10.90
CA ARG A 185 -18.68 -0.35 -12.01
C ARG A 185 -20.10 -0.12 -11.50
N HIS A 186 -20.47 -0.78 -10.42
CA HIS A 186 -21.78 -0.60 -9.80
C HIS A 186 -22.00 0.84 -9.32
N ILE A 187 -21.01 1.42 -8.61
CA ILE A 187 -21.05 2.80 -8.12
C ILE A 187 -21.12 3.81 -9.28
N LEU A 188 -20.33 3.63 -10.33
CA LEU A 188 -20.38 4.51 -11.50
C LEU A 188 -21.79 4.54 -12.11
N ARG A 189 -22.42 3.39 -12.32
CA ARG A 189 -23.76 3.26 -12.94
C ARG A 189 -24.87 3.81 -12.06
N THR A 190 -24.80 3.62 -10.74
CA THR A 190 -25.90 3.93 -9.81
C THR A 190 -25.80 5.28 -9.13
N ARG A 191 -24.58 5.79 -8.92
CA ARG A 191 -24.32 7.04 -8.17
C ARG A 191 -23.69 8.14 -9.01
N ARG A 192 -23.01 7.78 -10.11
CA ARG A 192 -22.40 8.72 -11.07
C ARG A 192 -21.56 9.82 -10.41
N PRO A 193 -20.60 9.50 -9.54
CA PRO A 193 -19.76 10.51 -8.92
C PRO A 193 -18.93 11.27 -9.96
N ASP A 194 -18.59 12.53 -9.67
CA ASP A 194 -17.72 13.32 -10.55
C ASP A 194 -16.28 12.78 -10.54
N LEU A 195 -15.82 12.27 -9.39
CA LEU A 195 -14.54 11.56 -9.25
C LEU A 195 -14.76 10.18 -8.64
N ALA A 196 -14.23 9.15 -9.27
CA ALA A 196 -14.10 7.81 -8.68
C ALA A 196 -12.62 7.43 -8.61
N LEU A 197 -12.18 7.06 -7.42
CA LEU A 197 -10.85 6.52 -7.13
C LEU A 197 -10.99 5.02 -6.87
N ALA A 198 -10.27 4.16 -7.58
CA ALA A 198 -10.28 2.71 -7.37
C ALA A 198 -8.85 2.17 -7.24
N TYR A 199 -8.59 1.41 -6.16
CA TYR A 199 -7.31 0.78 -5.87
C TYR A 199 -7.34 -0.68 -6.28
N VAL A 200 -6.39 -1.11 -7.11
CA VAL A 200 -6.37 -2.44 -7.74
C VAL A 200 -5.02 -3.12 -7.50
N PRO A 201 -4.85 -3.86 -6.38
CA PRO A 201 -3.56 -4.35 -5.91
C PRO A 201 -3.09 -5.68 -6.52
N HIS A 202 -3.82 -6.30 -7.45
CA HIS A 202 -3.58 -7.67 -7.91
C HIS A 202 -2.12 -7.98 -8.31
N LEU A 203 -1.46 -7.06 -9.02
CA LEU A 203 -0.07 -7.29 -9.48
C LEU A 203 0.91 -7.41 -8.32
N ASP A 204 0.68 -6.68 -7.24
CA ASP A 204 1.56 -6.64 -6.07
C ASP A 204 1.85 -8.06 -5.53
N TYR A 205 0.86 -8.93 -5.53
CA TYR A 205 0.95 -10.27 -4.93
C TYR A 205 1.94 -11.16 -5.66
N ASP A 206 1.75 -11.37 -6.96
CA ASP A 206 2.58 -12.29 -7.73
C ASP A 206 3.95 -11.68 -8.06
N LEU A 207 4.06 -10.35 -8.13
CA LEU A 207 5.35 -9.71 -8.31
C LEU A 207 6.22 -9.86 -7.07
N GLN A 208 5.66 -9.76 -5.86
CA GLN A 208 6.40 -10.03 -4.62
C GLN A 208 6.75 -11.51 -4.48
N ARG A 209 5.82 -12.43 -4.83
CA ARG A 209 6.05 -13.88 -4.73
C ARG A 209 7.08 -14.41 -5.70
N TYR A 210 7.04 -13.96 -6.96
CA TYR A 210 7.77 -14.58 -8.07
C TYR A 210 8.74 -13.64 -8.76
N GLY A 211 8.73 -12.36 -8.41
CA GLY A 211 9.49 -11.31 -9.08
C GLY A 211 8.77 -10.74 -10.31
N PRO A 212 9.20 -9.55 -10.79
CA PRO A 212 8.51 -8.80 -11.83
C PRO A 212 8.73 -9.30 -13.27
N ASP A 213 9.69 -10.20 -13.51
CA ASP A 213 10.23 -10.49 -14.86
C ASP A 213 9.85 -11.88 -15.39
N GLY A 214 8.95 -12.57 -14.72
CA GLY A 214 8.65 -13.96 -15.05
C GLY A 214 7.27 -14.19 -15.62
N PRO A 215 7.00 -15.41 -16.14
CA PRO A 215 5.69 -15.78 -16.71
C PRO A 215 4.51 -15.57 -15.76
N ARG A 216 4.74 -15.62 -14.45
CA ARG A 216 3.70 -15.36 -13.42
C ARG A 216 3.31 -13.89 -13.40
N ALA A 217 4.29 -12.98 -13.41
CA ALA A 217 4.04 -11.54 -13.47
C ALA A 217 3.27 -11.16 -14.76
N PHE A 218 3.69 -11.70 -15.91
CA PHE A 218 3.04 -11.44 -17.20
C PHE A 218 1.61 -11.98 -17.26
N ARG A 219 1.38 -13.14 -16.65
CA ARG A 219 0.02 -13.70 -16.51
C ARG A 219 -0.84 -12.82 -15.61
N ALA A 220 -0.36 -12.42 -14.44
CA ALA A 220 -1.08 -11.53 -13.54
C ALA A 220 -1.46 -10.20 -14.23
N ALA A 221 -0.54 -9.64 -15.04
CA ALA A 221 -0.81 -8.45 -15.84
C ALA A 221 -1.95 -8.68 -16.85
N ALA A 222 -1.91 -9.79 -17.61
CA ALA A 222 -2.95 -10.11 -18.57
C ALA A 222 -4.31 -10.39 -17.92
N GLU A 223 -4.32 -11.09 -16.78
CA GLU A 223 -5.54 -11.37 -16.01
C GLU A 223 -6.18 -10.08 -15.49
N LEU A 224 -5.38 -9.16 -14.93
CA LEU A 224 -5.87 -7.88 -14.46
C LEU A 224 -6.40 -7.00 -15.60
N ASP A 225 -5.68 -6.93 -16.71
CA ASP A 225 -6.09 -6.15 -17.88
C ASP A 225 -7.44 -6.63 -18.43
N ALA A 226 -7.64 -7.96 -18.51
CA ALA A 226 -8.92 -8.54 -18.92
C ALA A 226 -10.05 -8.20 -17.91
N ALA A 227 -9.76 -8.20 -16.61
CA ALA A 227 -10.73 -7.82 -15.58
C ALA A 227 -11.10 -6.33 -15.65
N LEU A 228 -10.16 -5.46 -16.00
CA LEU A 228 -10.38 -4.01 -16.15
C LEU A 228 -11.17 -3.64 -17.40
N ALA A 229 -11.13 -4.45 -18.47
CA ALA A 229 -11.73 -4.11 -19.76
C ALA A 229 -13.20 -3.66 -19.67
N PRO A 230 -14.10 -4.37 -18.96
CA PRO A 230 -15.49 -3.92 -18.84
C PRO A 230 -15.67 -2.59 -18.10
N LEU A 231 -14.77 -2.27 -17.14
CA LEU A 231 -14.79 -0.99 -16.41
C LEU A 231 -14.33 0.16 -17.33
N LEU A 232 -13.31 -0.08 -18.15
CA LEU A 232 -12.82 0.89 -19.12
C LEU A 232 -13.86 1.18 -20.19
N ASP A 233 -14.62 0.17 -20.63
CA ASP A 233 -15.71 0.33 -21.59
C ASP A 233 -16.89 1.10 -20.98
N ASP A 234 -17.28 0.80 -19.73
CA ASP A 234 -18.32 1.56 -19.00
C ASP A 234 -17.91 3.03 -18.86
N ALA A 235 -16.65 3.31 -18.46
CA ALA A 235 -16.16 4.68 -18.30
C ALA A 235 -16.15 5.45 -19.62
N ARG A 236 -15.77 4.80 -20.73
CA ARG A 236 -15.79 5.38 -22.07
C ARG A 236 -17.23 5.70 -22.50
N ALA A 237 -18.17 4.77 -22.28
CA ALA A 237 -19.58 4.97 -22.62
C ALA A 237 -20.23 6.12 -21.84
N GLU A 238 -19.77 6.39 -20.62
CA GLU A 238 -20.21 7.51 -19.79
C GLU A 238 -19.47 8.83 -20.10
N GLY A 239 -18.50 8.84 -21.02
CA GLY A 239 -17.70 10.02 -21.36
C GLY A 239 -16.74 10.44 -20.22
N ARG A 240 -16.33 9.51 -19.36
CA ARG A 240 -15.38 9.78 -18.29
C ARG A 240 -13.95 9.84 -18.83
N THR A 241 -13.17 10.77 -18.31
CA THR A 241 -11.72 10.72 -18.46
C THR A 241 -11.17 9.65 -17.52
N VAL A 242 -10.42 8.70 -18.06
CA VAL A 242 -9.76 7.64 -17.31
C VAL A 242 -8.29 7.98 -17.13
N VAL A 243 -7.83 7.93 -15.88
CA VAL A 243 -6.39 7.99 -15.53
C VAL A 243 -6.05 6.68 -14.84
N ALA A 244 -5.12 5.91 -15.39
CA ALA A 244 -4.54 4.75 -14.73
C ALA A 244 -3.10 5.10 -14.34
N LEU A 245 -2.76 4.93 -13.07
CA LEU A 245 -1.44 5.25 -12.53
C LEU A 245 -0.95 4.12 -11.62
N SER A 246 0.33 4.15 -11.27
CA SER A 246 0.92 3.22 -10.32
C SER A 246 1.73 3.99 -9.27
N GLU A 247 1.74 3.49 -8.07
CA GLU A 247 2.46 4.05 -6.93
C GLU A 247 3.97 3.85 -7.05
N TYR A 248 4.37 2.69 -7.54
CA TYR A 248 5.75 2.21 -7.67
C TYR A 248 5.86 1.09 -8.70
N GLY A 249 7.08 0.78 -9.11
CA GLY A 249 7.43 -0.49 -9.72
C GLY A 249 7.97 -1.45 -8.66
N ILE A 250 7.77 -2.75 -8.87
CA ILE A 250 8.38 -3.79 -8.04
C ILE A 250 9.65 -4.27 -8.71
N THR A 251 10.74 -4.34 -7.95
CA THR A 251 12.05 -4.78 -8.42
C THR A 251 12.38 -6.16 -7.87
N ARG A 252 13.26 -6.88 -8.57
CA ARG A 252 13.70 -8.20 -8.15
C ARG A 252 14.57 -8.10 -6.89
N VAL A 253 14.27 -8.92 -5.88
CA VAL A 253 15.07 -9.04 -4.67
C VAL A 253 15.38 -10.49 -4.36
N SER A 254 16.45 -10.70 -3.57
CA SER A 254 16.90 -12.02 -3.14
C SER A 254 17.50 -12.03 -1.72
N ARG A 255 17.75 -10.85 -1.13
CA ARG A 255 18.44 -10.71 0.16
C ARG A 255 17.55 -10.04 1.21
N PRO A 256 17.00 -10.82 2.16
CA PRO A 256 16.38 -10.23 3.36
C PRO A 256 17.48 -9.67 4.27
N VAL A 257 17.23 -8.50 4.86
CA VAL A 257 18.13 -7.83 5.80
C VAL A 257 17.44 -7.70 7.15
N ASP A 258 18.00 -8.37 8.16
CA ASP A 258 17.45 -8.43 9.51
C ASP A 258 17.95 -7.25 10.37
N ILE A 259 17.51 -6.04 10.06
CA ILE A 259 17.96 -4.80 10.71
C ILE A 259 17.74 -4.81 12.23
N ASN A 260 16.57 -5.29 12.68
CA ASN A 260 16.28 -5.37 14.13
C ASN A 260 17.07 -6.45 14.84
N ARG A 261 17.40 -7.58 14.19
CA ARG A 261 18.30 -8.58 14.75
C ARG A 261 19.72 -8.04 14.93
N ALA A 262 20.20 -7.19 14.01
CA ALA A 262 21.49 -6.52 14.15
C ALA A 262 21.50 -5.56 15.35
N LEU A 263 20.49 -4.68 15.46
CA LEU A 263 20.34 -3.77 16.60
C LEU A 263 20.25 -4.53 17.93
N ARG A 264 19.56 -5.67 17.96
CA ARG A 264 19.45 -6.49 19.16
C ARG A 264 20.78 -7.13 19.56
N ARG A 265 21.55 -7.66 18.61
CA ARG A 265 22.88 -8.22 18.89
C ARG A 265 23.83 -7.16 19.41
N ALA A 266 23.69 -5.92 19.00
CA ALA A 266 24.46 -4.78 19.51
C ALA A 266 23.95 -4.25 20.87
N GLY A 267 22.91 -4.84 21.47
CA GLY A 267 22.32 -4.40 22.74
C GLY A 267 21.60 -3.06 22.66
N LEU A 268 21.10 -2.71 21.48
CA LEU A 268 20.36 -1.48 21.22
C LEU A 268 18.85 -1.70 21.25
N LEU A 269 18.37 -2.93 20.91
CA LEU A 269 16.97 -3.28 20.91
C LEU A 269 16.64 -4.21 22.08
N GLU A 270 15.56 -3.90 22.79
CA GLU A 270 15.06 -4.67 23.92
C GLU A 270 13.75 -5.41 23.56
N VAL A 271 13.53 -6.52 24.24
CA VAL A 271 12.30 -7.30 24.14
C VAL A 271 11.81 -7.67 25.54
N HIS A 272 10.49 -7.79 25.68
CA HIS A 272 9.92 -8.45 26.83
C HIS A 272 9.53 -9.90 26.49
N THR A 273 9.63 -10.79 27.46
CA THR A 273 9.29 -12.21 27.26
C THR A 273 7.99 -12.54 27.98
N GLN A 274 7.06 -13.16 27.25
CA GLN A 274 5.82 -13.69 27.77
C GLN A 274 5.56 -15.09 27.23
N ASP A 275 5.29 -16.04 28.09
CA ASP A 275 5.05 -17.45 27.73
C ASP A 275 6.17 -18.06 26.84
N GLY A 276 7.41 -17.65 27.06
CA GLY A 276 8.58 -18.07 26.29
C GLY A 276 8.77 -17.35 24.96
N MET A 277 7.82 -16.54 24.52
CA MET A 277 7.87 -15.75 23.29
C MET A 277 8.42 -14.35 23.56
N GLU A 278 9.05 -13.78 22.57
CA GLU A 278 9.67 -12.45 22.64
C GLU A 278 8.83 -11.43 21.87
N TYR A 279 8.62 -10.27 22.49
CA TYR A 279 7.89 -9.13 21.91
C TYR A 279 8.77 -7.91 21.96
N LEU A 280 8.80 -7.15 20.87
CA LEU A 280 9.53 -5.88 20.81
C LEU A 280 9.02 -4.94 21.93
N ASP A 281 9.96 -4.33 22.65
CA ASP A 281 9.67 -3.25 23.59
C ASP A 281 10.22 -1.92 23.06
N PRO A 282 9.40 -1.13 22.35
CA PRO A 282 9.84 0.16 21.81
C PRO A 282 10.20 1.17 22.90
N MET A 283 9.59 1.07 24.09
CA MET A 283 9.76 2.04 25.15
C MET A 283 11.09 1.89 25.91
N THR A 284 11.62 0.69 25.99
CA THR A 284 12.91 0.42 26.65
C THR A 284 14.07 0.31 25.68
N SER A 285 13.81 0.01 24.42
CA SER A 285 14.82 -0.03 23.36
C SER A 285 15.55 1.30 23.22
N ARG A 286 16.88 1.25 23.10
CA ARG A 286 17.71 2.39 22.71
C ARG A 286 17.51 2.75 21.26
N ALA A 287 17.34 1.74 20.39
CA ALA A 287 16.94 1.88 19.00
C ALA A 287 16.20 0.64 18.49
N PHE A 288 15.29 0.85 17.54
CA PHE A 288 14.62 -0.19 16.77
C PHE A 288 14.22 0.34 15.40
N ALA A 289 13.98 -0.56 14.46
CA ALA A 289 13.57 -0.20 13.10
C ALA A 289 12.12 -0.65 12.82
N VAL A 290 11.38 0.19 12.14
CA VAL A 290 10.08 -0.15 11.51
C VAL A 290 10.35 -0.37 10.03
N ALA A 291 10.42 -1.64 9.64
CA ALA A 291 10.69 -2.07 8.27
C ALA A 291 9.44 -1.91 7.40
N ASP A 292 9.62 -1.36 6.22
CA ASP A 292 8.60 -1.23 5.20
C ASP A 292 9.21 -1.47 3.81
N HIS A 293 9.26 -2.72 3.38
CA HIS A 293 9.84 -3.15 2.12
C HIS A 293 11.36 -2.85 2.01
N GLN A 294 11.76 -1.97 1.09
CA GLN A 294 13.17 -1.59 0.87
C GLN A 294 13.58 -0.32 1.63
N LEU A 295 12.73 0.13 2.55
CA LEU A 295 13.02 1.24 3.45
C LEU A 295 12.71 0.83 4.89
N ALA A 296 13.43 1.38 5.86
CA ALA A 296 13.14 1.22 7.28
C ALA A 296 13.38 2.54 8.03
N HIS A 297 12.39 2.97 8.81
CA HIS A 297 12.57 4.05 9.77
C HIS A 297 13.26 3.52 11.02
N VAL A 298 14.40 4.08 11.40
CA VAL A 298 15.16 3.70 12.59
C VAL A 298 14.93 4.75 13.66
N TYR A 299 14.23 4.35 14.70
CA TYR A 299 13.92 5.21 15.85
C TYR A 299 15.02 5.07 16.89
N VAL A 300 15.62 6.18 17.24
CA VAL A 300 16.69 6.25 18.25
C VAL A 300 16.22 7.07 19.43
N ARG A 301 16.18 6.46 20.60
CA ARG A 301 15.56 7.05 21.79
C ARG A 301 16.29 8.27 22.31
N ARG A 302 17.63 8.26 22.25
CA ARG A 302 18.49 9.32 22.78
C ARG A 302 19.53 9.73 21.75
N PRO A 303 19.84 11.03 21.63
CA PRO A 303 20.87 11.49 20.71
C PRO A 303 22.24 10.82 20.91
N GLU A 304 22.63 10.51 22.14
CA GLU A 304 23.90 9.83 22.45
C GLU A 304 23.99 8.40 21.90
N ASP A 305 22.89 7.78 21.51
CA ASP A 305 22.87 6.44 20.93
C ASP A 305 23.05 6.44 19.40
N LEU A 306 22.96 7.61 18.75
CA LEU A 306 22.99 7.73 17.28
C LEU A 306 24.26 7.16 16.65
N ASP A 307 25.42 7.42 17.23
CA ASP A 307 26.69 6.95 16.67
C ASP A 307 26.79 5.43 16.75
N ALA A 308 26.42 4.82 17.88
CA ALA A 308 26.39 3.37 18.03
C ALA A 308 25.41 2.70 17.05
N VAL A 309 24.25 3.34 16.78
CA VAL A 309 23.29 2.86 15.79
C VAL A 309 23.86 2.96 14.38
N ARG A 310 24.50 4.09 14.03
CA ARG A 310 25.14 4.29 12.72
C ARG A 310 26.24 3.26 12.47
N GLU A 311 27.12 3.03 13.44
CA GLU A 311 28.19 2.03 13.35
C GLU A 311 27.60 0.63 13.14
N THR A 312 26.61 0.23 13.95
CA THR A 312 25.94 -1.08 13.83
C THR A 312 25.34 -1.28 12.46
N LEU A 313 24.66 -0.26 11.90
CA LEU A 313 23.97 -0.36 10.62
C LEU A 313 24.92 -0.20 9.42
N ALA A 314 26.01 0.54 9.54
CA ALA A 314 27.03 0.67 8.49
C ALA A 314 27.76 -0.65 8.20
N GLU A 315 27.88 -1.53 9.21
CA GLU A 315 28.45 -2.87 9.05
C GLU A 315 27.47 -3.91 8.53
N LEU A 316 26.18 -3.57 8.40
CA LEU A 316 25.15 -4.53 7.99
C LEU A 316 25.03 -4.59 6.46
N PRO A 317 25.43 -5.71 5.82
CA PRO A 317 25.32 -5.85 4.39
C PRO A 317 23.85 -5.75 3.92
N GLY A 318 23.63 -5.07 2.80
CA GLY A 318 22.30 -4.86 2.23
C GLY A 318 21.67 -3.51 2.55
N ILE A 319 22.34 -2.67 3.34
CA ILE A 319 22.01 -1.25 3.50
C ILE A 319 22.87 -0.44 2.52
N GLU A 320 22.21 0.26 1.60
CA GLU A 320 22.89 1.15 0.64
C GLU A 320 23.17 2.53 1.24
N ARG A 321 22.18 3.09 1.96
CA ARG A 321 22.25 4.44 2.52
C ARG A 321 21.54 4.52 3.86
N LEU A 322 22.12 5.33 4.76
CA LEU A 322 21.45 5.81 5.96
C LEU A 322 21.23 7.30 5.82
N LEU A 323 19.96 7.71 5.73
CA LEU A 323 19.58 9.12 5.67
C LEU A 323 19.48 9.65 7.10
N ASP A 324 20.22 10.69 7.37
CA ASP A 324 20.10 11.53 8.56
C ASP A 324 19.12 12.70 8.31
N ASP A 325 19.19 13.75 9.13
CA ASP A 325 18.30 14.88 9.01
C ASP A 325 18.44 15.61 7.67
N GLU A 326 19.66 15.73 7.13
CA GLU A 326 19.89 16.34 5.82
C GLU A 326 19.37 15.42 4.72
N GLY A 327 19.71 14.15 4.75
CA GLY A 327 19.22 13.17 3.79
C GLY A 327 17.71 13.01 3.80
N LYS A 328 17.05 13.07 4.97
CA LYS A 328 15.58 13.10 5.08
C LYS A 328 14.99 14.33 4.42
N LYS A 329 15.59 15.49 4.63
CA LYS A 329 15.16 16.77 4.07
C LYS A 329 15.25 16.81 2.55
N GLU A 330 16.36 16.32 2.01
CA GLU A 330 16.56 16.20 0.56
C GLU A 330 15.51 15.30 -0.12
N ASN A 331 14.99 14.30 0.63
CA ASN A 331 14.01 13.35 0.12
C ASN A 331 12.57 13.63 0.59
N GLY A 332 12.31 14.77 1.22
CA GLY A 332 10.98 15.16 1.70
C GLY A 332 10.42 14.22 2.78
N LEU A 333 11.30 13.67 3.63
CA LEU A 333 10.95 12.77 4.75
C LEU A 333 11.17 13.41 6.12
N ASP A 334 11.52 14.67 6.21
CA ASP A 334 11.79 15.41 7.44
C ASP A 334 10.50 15.75 8.18
N HIS A 335 9.86 14.73 8.74
CA HIS A 335 8.62 14.83 9.50
C HIS A 335 8.81 14.19 10.90
N PRO A 336 8.14 14.68 11.97
CA PRO A 336 8.25 14.13 13.32
C PRO A 336 7.90 12.63 13.45
N ARG A 337 7.13 12.09 12.51
CA ARG A 337 6.81 10.65 12.45
C ARG A 337 7.94 9.79 11.90
N SER A 338 8.88 10.37 11.18
CA SER A 338 10.06 9.66 10.67
C SER A 338 10.98 9.22 11.81
N GLY A 339 11.73 8.16 11.57
CA GLY A 339 12.83 7.78 12.44
C GLY A 339 13.96 8.82 12.44
N GLU A 340 14.80 8.81 13.46
CA GLU A 340 16.02 9.63 13.52
C GLU A 340 16.91 9.35 12.33
N LEU A 341 16.96 8.08 11.90
CA LEU A 341 17.59 7.66 10.65
C LEU A 341 16.57 6.94 9.77
N VAL A 342 16.82 6.95 8.45
CA VAL A 342 16.06 6.15 7.49
C VAL A 342 17.06 5.30 6.70
N ALA A 343 16.93 3.98 6.82
CA ALA A 343 17.74 3.03 6.08
C ALA A 343 17.10 2.73 4.72
N LEU A 344 17.89 2.78 3.65
CA LEU A 344 17.53 2.33 2.31
C LEU A 344 18.30 1.05 2.01
N ALA A 345 17.58 0.01 1.57
CA ALA A 345 18.17 -1.25 1.17
C ALA A 345 18.91 -1.13 -0.18
N GLU A 346 19.89 -1.99 -0.43
CA GLU A 346 20.47 -2.18 -1.77
C GLU A 346 19.39 -2.65 -2.76
N PRO A 347 19.60 -2.52 -4.08
CA PRO A 347 18.55 -2.80 -5.08
C PRO A 347 17.95 -4.20 -5.01
N ASP A 348 18.76 -5.23 -4.65
CA ASP A 348 18.35 -6.63 -4.55
C ASP A 348 18.01 -7.07 -3.12
N ALA A 349 17.98 -6.13 -2.17
CA ALA A 349 17.71 -6.37 -0.74
C ALA A 349 16.39 -5.73 -0.29
N TRP A 350 15.88 -6.22 0.84
CA TRP A 350 14.69 -5.70 1.51
C TRP A 350 14.76 -5.97 3.01
N PHE A 351 14.04 -5.20 3.86
CA PHE A 351 14.13 -5.29 5.31
C PHE A 351 13.05 -6.20 5.88
N THR A 352 13.47 -7.13 6.77
CA THR A 352 12.54 -7.86 7.62
C THR A 352 12.24 -7.05 8.89
N TYR A 353 11.08 -7.34 9.53
CA TYR A 353 10.77 -6.77 10.84
C TYR A 353 11.31 -7.64 12.01
N TYR A 354 11.94 -8.77 11.72
CA TYR A 354 12.32 -9.80 12.71
C TYR A 354 13.33 -9.28 13.71
N TYR A 355 12.99 -9.39 14.99
CA TYR A 355 13.82 -8.93 16.10
C TYR A 355 14.24 -10.07 17.06
N TRP A 356 13.54 -11.23 17.05
CA TRP A 356 13.93 -12.41 17.83
C TRP A 356 15.16 -13.09 17.24
N LEU A 357 16.02 -13.64 18.13
CA LEU A 357 17.27 -14.31 17.72
C LEU A 357 17.14 -15.82 17.59
N ASP A 358 16.07 -16.40 18.16
CA ASP A 358 15.74 -17.81 18.11
C ASP A 358 14.28 -17.93 17.62
N ASP A 359 14.06 -18.63 16.53
CA ASP A 359 12.72 -18.79 15.95
C ASP A 359 11.75 -19.55 16.87
N ALA A 360 12.26 -20.37 17.79
CA ALA A 360 11.44 -20.98 18.84
C ALA A 360 10.83 -19.97 19.82
N ARG A 361 11.38 -18.75 19.85
CA ARG A 361 10.92 -17.65 20.70
C ARG A 361 10.21 -16.55 19.91
N ALA A 362 9.94 -16.78 18.62
CA ALA A 362 9.18 -15.84 17.79
C ALA A 362 7.84 -15.48 18.44
N PRO A 363 7.36 -14.23 18.29
CA PRO A 363 6.09 -13.81 18.86
C PRO A 363 4.92 -14.62 18.27
N ASP A 364 3.83 -14.70 18.98
CA ASP A 364 2.69 -15.52 18.61
C ASP A 364 2.06 -15.15 17.26
N PHE A 365 2.20 -13.92 16.85
CA PHE A 365 1.68 -13.40 15.58
C PHE A 365 2.61 -13.64 14.38
N ALA A 366 3.88 -14.04 14.59
CA ALA A 366 4.87 -14.13 13.50
C ALA A 366 4.44 -15.06 12.37
N GLN A 367 3.82 -16.21 12.71
CA GLN A 367 3.32 -17.18 11.74
C GLN A 367 1.86 -16.93 11.29
N LEU A 368 1.27 -15.79 11.64
CA LEU A 368 -0.10 -15.44 11.27
C LEU A 368 -0.13 -14.40 10.14
N VAL A 369 -1.24 -14.32 9.42
CA VAL A 369 -1.58 -13.17 8.58
C VAL A 369 -2.19 -12.11 9.51
N GLU A 370 -1.35 -11.17 9.98
CA GLU A 370 -1.72 -10.21 11.04
C GLU A 370 -1.01 -8.87 10.88
N ILE A 371 -1.43 -8.12 9.88
CA ILE A 371 -0.81 -6.86 9.46
C ILE A 371 -0.85 -5.72 10.49
N HIS A 372 -1.69 -5.83 11.53
CA HIS A 372 -1.86 -4.78 12.55
C HIS A 372 -1.07 -5.02 13.84
N ARG A 373 -0.56 -6.24 14.05
CA ARG A 373 0.19 -6.61 15.25
C ARG A 373 1.70 -6.72 15.03
N LYS A 374 2.10 -6.94 13.77
CA LYS A 374 3.52 -6.98 13.39
C LYS A 374 4.09 -5.57 13.42
N PRO A 375 5.24 -5.36 14.07
CA PRO A 375 5.88 -4.03 14.16
C PRO A 375 6.72 -3.72 12.90
N GLY A 376 6.20 -4.06 11.73
CA GLY A 376 6.78 -3.83 10.42
C GLY A 376 6.05 -4.63 9.35
N TYR A 377 6.29 -4.30 8.10
CA TYR A 377 5.71 -5.00 6.96
C TYR A 377 6.32 -6.40 6.80
N ASP A 378 5.48 -7.37 6.52
CA ASP A 378 5.89 -8.77 6.35
C ASP A 378 5.33 -9.38 5.06
N PRO A 379 6.07 -9.33 3.94
CA PRO A 379 5.62 -9.90 2.65
C PRO A 379 5.54 -11.43 2.70
N VAL A 380 6.17 -12.06 3.68
CA VAL A 380 6.16 -13.52 3.85
C VAL A 380 4.74 -14.03 4.16
N GLU A 381 3.84 -13.15 4.63
CA GLU A 381 2.41 -13.45 4.77
C GLU A 381 1.74 -13.91 3.46
N LEU A 382 2.32 -13.62 2.31
CA LEU A 382 1.84 -14.10 1.01
C LEU A 382 2.06 -15.60 0.78
N PHE A 383 2.76 -16.30 1.69
CA PHE A 383 3.10 -17.71 1.54
C PHE A 383 2.51 -18.57 2.64
N MET A 384 2.24 -19.82 2.29
CA MET A 384 2.15 -20.91 3.27
C MET A 384 3.55 -21.50 3.43
N ASP A 385 3.92 -21.86 4.66
CA ASP A 385 5.24 -22.43 4.96
C ASP A 385 5.52 -23.67 4.10
N PRO A 386 6.46 -23.61 3.16
CA PRO A 386 6.78 -24.72 2.29
C PRO A 386 7.54 -25.84 3.00
N LEU A 387 8.14 -25.54 4.16
CA LEU A 387 8.90 -26.49 4.97
C LEU A 387 8.02 -27.26 5.96
N ASP A 388 6.79 -26.80 6.22
CA ASP A 388 5.84 -27.50 7.07
C ASP A 388 4.99 -28.50 6.24
N PRO A 389 5.26 -29.80 6.30
CA PRO A 389 4.51 -30.80 5.53
C PRO A 389 3.02 -30.87 5.93
N TYR A 390 2.68 -30.35 7.10
CA TYR A 390 1.31 -30.34 7.64
C TYR A 390 0.60 -28.99 7.46
N VAL A 391 1.20 -28.01 6.82
CA VAL A 391 0.63 -26.65 6.69
C VAL A 391 -0.79 -26.66 6.12
N ARG A 392 -1.06 -27.48 5.11
CA ARG A 392 -2.40 -27.64 4.50
C ARG A 392 -3.41 -28.26 5.47
N ILE A 393 -2.98 -29.21 6.28
CA ILE A 393 -3.81 -29.86 7.31
C ILE A 393 -4.12 -28.85 8.43
N LYS A 394 -3.12 -28.10 8.87
CA LYS A 394 -3.29 -27.00 9.83
C LYS A 394 -4.29 -25.97 9.32
N ALA A 395 -4.15 -25.55 8.06
CA ALA A 395 -5.07 -24.62 7.41
C ALA A 395 -6.52 -25.19 7.36
N ALA A 396 -6.69 -26.43 6.89
CA ALA A 396 -7.99 -27.08 6.83
C ALA A 396 -8.64 -27.24 8.22
N THR A 397 -7.85 -27.61 9.22
CA THR A 397 -8.32 -27.73 10.62
C THR A 397 -8.74 -26.37 11.19
N ALA A 398 -7.98 -25.31 10.94
CA ALA A 398 -8.33 -23.97 11.36
C ALA A 398 -9.64 -23.49 10.71
N ILE A 399 -9.82 -23.73 9.40
CA ILE A 399 -11.05 -23.42 8.67
C ILE A 399 -12.25 -24.22 9.22
N ALA A 400 -12.07 -25.52 9.50
CA ALA A 400 -13.11 -26.35 10.08
C ALA A 400 -13.51 -25.84 11.48
N ARG A 401 -12.55 -25.52 12.34
CA ARG A 401 -12.82 -24.91 13.66
C ARG A 401 -13.56 -23.58 13.54
N LYS A 402 -13.16 -22.73 12.58
CA LYS A 402 -13.87 -21.49 12.27
C LYS A 402 -15.34 -21.74 11.93
N LYS A 403 -15.63 -22.70 11.01
CA LYS A 403 -16.99 -23.04 10.61
C LYS A 403 -17.84 -23.57 11.77
N LEU A 404 -17.22 -24.19 12.76
CA LEU A 404 -17.86 -24.66 13.98
C LEU A 404 -17.98 -23.58 15.07
N GLY A 405 -17.62 -22.33 14.80
CA GLY A 405 -17.65 -21.24 15.77
C GLY A 405 -16.62 -21.37 16.90
N MET A 406 -15.61 -22.23 16.72
CA MET A 406 -14.55 -22.45 17.70
C MET A 406 -13.41 -21.47 17.50
N ARG A 407 -12.68 -21.15 18.57
CA ARG A 407 -11.42 -20.43 18.45
C ARG A 407 -10.47 -21.18 17.52
N TYR A 408 -9.85 -20.46 16.59
CA TYR A 408 -8.86 -20.99 15.66
C TYR A 408 -7.66 -20.08 15.55
N ARG A 409 -6.52 -20.65 15.20
CA ARG A 409 -5.28 -19.94 14.87
C ARG A 409 -4.78 -20.49 13.55
N LEU A 410 -4.62 -19.62 12.55
CA LEU A 410 -4.12 -20.01 11.23
C LEU A 410 -2.63 -19.71 11.14
N ALA A 411 -1.81 -20.49 11.84
CA ALA A 411 -0.36 -20.40 11.82
C ALA A 411 0.18 -21.14 10.58
N VAL A 412 0.29 -20.44 9.47
CA VAL A 412 0.70 -20.99 8.16
C VAL A 412 1.83 -20.22 7.51
N VAL A 413 2.14 -19.02 8.01
CA VAL A 413 3.17 -18.13 7.47
C VAL A 413 4.55 -18.67 7.89
N PRO A 414 5.52 -18.80 6.95
CA PRO A 414 6.88 -19.21 7.31
C PRO A 414 7.62 -18.14 8.12
N LEU A 415 8.62 -18.54 8.91
CA LEU A 415 9.59 -17.63 9.54
C LEU A 415 10.82 -17.41 8.65
N ASP A 416 10.96 -18.18 7.58
CA ASP A 416 12.01 -17.99 6.58
C ASP A 416 11.60 -16.92 5.57
N PRO A 417 12.32 -15.79 5.46
CA PRO A 417 12.01 -14.72 4.53
C PRO A 417 12.51 -14.97 3.10
N SER A 418 13.24 -16.05 2.87
CA SER A 418 13.89 -16.36 1.59
C SER A 418 12.94 -16.58 0.39
N PRO A 419 11.64 -16.89 0.52
CA PRO A 419 10.75 -17.03 -0.63
C PRO A 419 10.47 -15.75 -1.42
N ILE A 420 10.66 -14.58 -0.83
CA ILE A 420 10.37 -13.28 -1.46
C ILE A 420 11.28 -13.06 -2.67
N ARG A 421 10.67 -12.65 -3.80
CA ARG A 421 11.36 -12.41 -5.08
C ARG A 421 11.19 -11.00 -5.65
N GLY A 422 10.27 -10.21 -5.11
CA GLY A 422 10.06 -8.82 -5.49
C GLY A 422 9.79 -7.94 -4.29
N SER A 423 10.22 -6.68 -4.36
CA SER A 423 9.96 -5.67 -3.35
C SER A 423 9.96 -4.28 -3.97
N HIS A 424 9.59 -3.29 -3.19
CA HIS A 424 9.55 -1.88 -3.56
C HIS A 424 9.92 -1.00 -2.36
N GLY A 425 9.78 0.30 -2.45
CA GLY A 425 10.10 1.22 -1.36
C GLY A 425 11.26 2.16 -1.71
N ARG A 426 12.17 1.74 -2.59
CA ARG A 426 13.21 2.57 -3.20
C ARG A 426 12.64 3.37 -4.38
N LEU A 427 13.33 4.42 -4.77
CA LEU A 427 13.12 5.04 -6.08
C LEU A 427 13.65 4.10 -7.18
N PRO A 428 12.96 4.01 -8.34
CA PRO A 428 13.40 3.17 -9.44
C PRO A 428 14.76 3.58 -9.98
N THR A 429 15.56 2.60 -10.42
CA THR A 429 16.90 2.82 -10.97
C THR A 429 16.92 2.88 -12.50
N SER A 430 15.82 2.47 -13.14
CA SER A 430 15.65 2.50 -14.59
C SER A 430 14.23 2.91 -14.98
N ASP A 431 14.07 3.35 -16.23
CA ASP A 431 12.75 3.71 -16.77
C ASP A 431 11.81 2.48 -16.87
N ASP A 432 12.35 1.29 -17.11
CA ASP A 432 11.57 0.04 -17.19
C ASP A 432 10.96 -0.38 -15.84
N GLU A 433 11.54 0.08 -14.74
CA GLU A 433 11.07 -0.14 -13.37
C GLU A 433 10.22 1.03 -12.85
N SER A 434 10.17 2.13 -13.57
CA SER A 434 9.40 3.31 -13.17
C SER A 434 7.90 3.03 -13.24
N PRO A 435 7.11 3.49 -12.25
CA PRO A 435 5.67 3.49 -12.37
C PRO A 435 5.21 4.37 -13.52
N LEU A 436 4.02 4.10 -14.03
CA LEU A 436 3.41 4.78 -15.16
C LEU A 436 2.19 5.61 -14.76
N ILE A 437 1.89 6.60 -15.60
CA ILE A 437 0.60 7.26 -15.65
C ILE A 437 0.08 7.26 -17.10
N LEU A 438 -1.14 6.76 -17.28
CA LEU A 438 -1.87 6.69 -18.54
C LEU A 438 -3.12 7.56 -18.41
N CYS A 439 -3.44 8.31 -19.47
CA CYS A 439 -4.64 9.13 -19.48
C CYS A 439 -5.39 8.91 -20.81
N SER A 440 -6.71 8.79 -20.76
CA SER A 440 -7.55 8.67 -21.97
C SER A 440 -7.60 9.95 -22.80
N THR A 441 -7.18 11.08 -22.24
CA THR A 441 -7.14 12.38 -22.94
C THR A 441 -5.83 12.52 -23.71
N PRO A 442 -5.87 12.82 -25.02
CA PRO A 442 -4.66 13.06 -25.80
C PRO A 442 -3.83 14.24 -25.26
N ARG A 443 -2.52 14.05 -25.17
CA ARG A 443 -1.54 15.05 -24.73
C ARG A 443 -1.73 15.58 -23.30
N ALA A 444 -2.50 14.90 -22.48
CA ALA A 444 -2.69 15.28 -21.07
C ALA A 444 -1.42 15.08 -20.25
N VAL A 445 -0.65 14.06 -20.57
CA VAL A 445 0.64 13.77 -19.93
C VAL A 445 1.71 13.50 -20.97
N SER A 446 2.96 13.82 -20.67
CA SER A 446 4.12 13.56 -21.53
C SER A 446 5.42 13.55 -20.72
N GLY A 447 6.44 12.86 -21.22
CA GLY A 447 7.74 12.79 -20.58
C GLY A 447 7.66 12.12 -19.21
N ARG A 448 7.78 12.91 -18.16
CA ARG A 448 7.75 12.44 -16.76
C ARG A 448 6.87 13.36 -15.92
N VAL A 449 5.97 12.78 -15.15
CA VAL A 449 5.04 13.49 -14.24
C VAL A 449 5.53 13.24 -12.80
N ALA A 450 5.65 14.27 -11.97
CA ALA A 450 5.95 14.08 -10.57
C ALA A 450 4.71 13.63 -9.80
N ALA A 451 4.89 12.80 -8.78
CA ALA A 451 3.78 12.34 -7.93
C ALA A 451 3.02 13.51 -7.29
N THR A 452 3.71 14.59 -6.94
CA THR A 452 3.14 15.83 -6.41
C THR A 452 2.29 16.60 -7.42
N ASP A 453 2.47 16.36 -8.72
CA ASP A 453 1.71 17.04 -9.77
C ASP A 453 0.40 16.32 -10.11
N VAL A 454 0.21 15.09 -9.60
CA VAL A 454 -0.99 14.28 -9.92
C VAL A 454 -2.27 14.99 -9.47
N LYS A 455 -2.30 15.59 -8.28
CA LYS A 455 -3.46 16.36 -7.81
C LYS A 455 -3.85 17.47 -8.77
N SER A 456 -2.90 18.31 -9.17
CA SER A 456 -3.15 19.43 -10.10
C SER A 456 -3.55 18.94 -11.49
N LEU A 457 -2.95 17.87 -11.97
CA LEU A 457 -3.35 17.21 -13.21
C LEU A 457 -4.82 16.73 -13.17
N LEU A 458 -5.23 16.04 -12.10
CA LEU A 458 -6.60 15.56 -11.97
C LEU A 458 -7.61 16.72 -11.88
N LEU A 459 -7.29 17.79 -11.16
CA LEU A 459 -8.12 19.00 -11.12
C LEU A 459 -8.25 19.64 -12.50
N HIS A 460 -7.14 19.75 -13.22
CA HIS A 460 -7.13 20.27 -14.59
C HIS A 460 -7.99 19.42 -15.53
N LEU A 461 -7.88 18.09 -15.48
CA LEU A 461 -8.67 17.16 -16.28
C LEU A 461 -10.15 17.23 -15.95
N ALA A 462 -10.51 17.53 -14.71
CA ALA A 462 -11.89 17.79 -14.29
C ALA A 462 -12.42 19.16 -14.75
N GLY A 463 -11.56 20.04 -15.27
CA GLY A 463 -11.93 21.43 -15.60
C GLY A 463 -12.04 22.34 -14.37
N LEU A 464 -11.36 21.99 -13.28
CA LEU A 464 -11.31 22.73 -12.01
C LEU A 464 -9.96 23.44 -11.89
N HIS A 465 -9.99 24.73 -11.54
CA HIS A 465 -8.81 25.58 -11.43
C HIS A 465 -8.76 26.28 -10.07
#